data_503520693c28437ecd1a9a131ca5db8b
#
_entry.id   503520693c28437ecd1a9a131ca5db8b
#
_cell.length_a   1.000
_cell.length_b   1.000
_cell.length_c   1.000
_cell.angle_alpha   90.00
_cell.angle_beta   90.00
_cell.angle_gamma   90.00
#
_symmetry.space_group_name_H-M   'P 1'
#
loop_
_entity.id
_entity.type
_entity.pdbx_description
1 polymer ?
#
loop_
_entity_poly.entity_id
_entity_poly.type
_entity_poly.pdbx_seq_one_letter_code
_entity_poly.pdbx_strand_id
1 'polypeptide(L)'
;MKNYITTILLCLFINQAIGQVYTAQNAHSHNDYAQQKVFHLAYNEGFGSIEADIHLVNNEILVGHDTKDLKASNTLENLYLKPLIAYNQTDRKLQLLIDIKTEAKTTLNLLVVLLGKYPSITNNKNVKIVISGNTVAPALFDSYPYYIWFDGRLSIQYNPKQLSRVALISEDYYKVIGYKFMWPLDSVSIDKAKQFIDQVHQLGKPIRLWASPDKPDAWEQFMQWGVDFINTDKIKELADFIVHHEKNPIS
;
A
#
# COMPACT_ATOMS: atom_id res chain seq x y z
N MET A 1 29.63 -55.62 27.71
CA MET A 1 29.46 -54.18 27.52
C MET A 1 29.02 -53.95 26.06
N LYS A 2 27.75 -53.57 25.83
CA LYS A 2 27.21 -53.32 24.46
C LYS A 2 27.26 -51.79 24.23
N ASN A 3 28.07 -51.36 23.27
CA ASN A 3 28.15 -49.98 22.84
C ASN A 3 27.00 -49.68 21.92
N TYR A 4 26.08 -48.78 22.33
CA TYR A 4 25.05 -48.23 21.44
C TYR A 4 25.62 -46.97 20.78
N ILE A 5 25.81 -47.05 19.45
CA ILE A 5 26.13 -45.86 18.63
C ILE A 5 24.81 -45.18 18.30
N THR A 6 24.55 -44.01 18.90
CA THR A 6 23.40 -43.21 18.59
C THR A 6 23.74 -42.33 17.36
N THR A 7 23.22 -42.71 16.20
CA THR A 7 23.33 -41.88 14.98
C THR A 7 22.37 -40.72 15.08
N ILE A 8 22.87 -39.50 15.26
CA ILE A 8 22.09 -38.27 15.18
C ILE A 8 21.88 -37.91 13.72
N LEU A 9 20.66 -38.08 13.23
CA LEU A 9 20.26 -37.68 11.88
C LEU A 9 20.01 -36.15 11.90
N LEU A 10 20.98 -35.38 11.39
CA LEU A 10 20.86 -33.92 11.23
C LEU A 10 20.00 -33.66 10.00
N CYS A 11 18.70 -33.43 10.19
CA CYS A 11 17.82 -32.96 9.12
C CYS A 11 18.15 -31.51 8.78
N LEU A 12 18.92 -31.27 7.74
CA LEU A 12 19.07 -29.96 7.10
C LEU A 12 17.75 -29.60 6.44
N PHE A 13 16.95 -28.76 7.09
CA PHE A 13 15.84 -28.08 6.42
C PHE A 13 16.44 -27.04 5.47
N ILE A 14 16.54 -27.39 4.20
CA ILE A 14 16.77 -26.41 3.13
C ILE A 14 15.48 -25.61 3.00
N ASN A 15 15.41 -24.47 3.66
CA ASN A 15 14.41 -23.44 3.34
C ASN A 15 14.72 -22.96 1.92
N GLN A 16 14.09 -23.56 0.91
CA GLN A 16 13.98 -22.91 -0.39
C GLN A 16 13.14 -21.65 -0.14
N ALA A 17 13.76 -20.49 -0.22
CA ALA A 17 13.06 -19.22 -0.33
C ALA A 17 12.25 -19.28 -1.63
N ILE A 18 10.97 -19.67 -1.53
CA ILE A 18 10.03 -19.53 -2.63
C ILE A 18 9.89 -18.02 -2.79
N GLY A 19 10.44 -17.46 -3.87
CA GLY A 19 10.32 -16.05 -4.18
C GLY A 19 8.84 -15.65 -4.17
N GLN A 20 8.54 -14.45 -3.68
CA GLN A 20 7.18 -13.91 -3.68
C GLN A 20 6.66 -13.90 -5.13
N VAL A 21 5.50 -14.53 -5.37
CA VAL A 21 4.83 -14.45 -6.66
C VAL A 21 4.08 -13.11 -6.71
N TYR A 22 4.47 -12.25 -7.64
CA TYR A 22 3.83 -10.95 -7.84
C TYR A 22 2.62 -11.09 -8.76
N THR A 23 1.53 -10.49 -8.34
CA THR A 23 0.28 -10.37 -9.11
C THR A 23 -0.17 -8.91 -9.11
N ALA A 24 -1.21 -8.57 -9.86
CA ALA A 24 -1.80 -7.22 -9.81
C ALA A 24 -2.26 -6.80 -8.39
N GLN A 25 -2.43 -7.75 -7.46
CA GLN A 25 -2.69 -7.45 -6.05
C GLN A 25 -1.50 -6.77 -5.34
N ASN A 26 -0.30 -6.85 -5.91
CA ASN A 26 0.89 -6.15 -5.43
C ASN A 26 1.08 -4.76 -6.06
N ALA A 27 0.15 -4.31 -6.90
CA ALA A 27 0.21 -2.99 -7.51
C ALA A 27 -0.62 -1.97 -6.70
N HIS A 28 -0.10 -0.75 -6.64
CA HIS A 28 -0.74 0.41 -6.02
C HIS A 28 -0.93 1.51 -7.06
N SER A 29 -2.19 1.87 -7.34
CA SER A 29 -2.54 3.00 -8.18
C SER A 29 -2.35 4.30 -7.41
N HIS A 30 -1.22 4.97 -7.66
CA HIS A 30 -0.91 6.30 -7.15
C HIS A 30 -1.61 7.36 -8.01
N ASN A 31 -2.02 8.48 -7.44
CA ASN A 31 -2.76 9.54 -8.14
C ASN A 31 -3.94 9.00 -8.98
N ASP A 32 -4.63 7.99 -8.49
CA ASP A 32 -5.69 7.31 -9.26
C ASP A 32 -6.77 8.29 -9.77
N TYR A 33 -7.04 9.37 -9.05
CA TYR A 33 -7.97 10.44 -9.44
C TYR A 33 -7.54 11.20 -10.71
N ALA A 34 -6.30 11.09 -11.14
CA ALA A 34 -5.80 11.66 -12.39
C ALA A 34 -6.05 10.75 -13.62
N GLN A 35 -6.50 9.53 -13.41
CA GLN A 35 -6.79 8.58 -14.47
C GLN A 35 -8.09 8.93 -15.22
N GLN A 36 -8.18 8.58 -16.50
CA GLN A 36 -9.41 8.80 -17.30
C GLN A 36 -10.63 8.09 -16.74
N LYS A 37 -10.43 6.93 -16.09
CA LYS A 37 -11.46 6.11 -15.46
C LYS A 37 -11.10 5.88 -14.02
N VAL A 38 -11.20 6.95 -13.21
CA VAL A 38 -10.92 6.96 -11.78
C VAL A 38 -11.51 5.73 -11.11
N PHE A 39 -10.78 5.08 -10.23
CA PHE A 39 -11.10 3.84 -9.56
C PHE A 39 -11.26 2.64 -10.50
N HIS A 40 -12.05 2.77 -11.55
CA HIS A 40 -12.43 1.66 -12.42
C HIS A 40 -11.24 1.03 -13.16
N LEU A 41 -10.25 1.84 -13.59
CA LEU A 41 -9.11 1.32 -14.31
C LEU A 41 -8.27 0.40 -13.43
N ALA A 42 -7.81 0.90 -12.28
CA ALA A 42 -7.01 0.12 -11.33
C ALA A 42 -7.78 -1.10 -10.79
N TYR A 43 -9.08 -0.89 -10.49
CA TYR A 43 -9.92 -1.98 -10.03
C TYR A 43 -10.04 -3.10 -11.07
N ASN A 44 -10.29 -2.79 -12.34
CA ASN A 44 -10.46 -3.79 -13.41
C ASN A 44 -9.14 -4.51 -13.76
N GLU A 45 -7.99 -3.82 -13.64
CA GLU A 45 -6.68 -4.45 -13.81
C GLU A 45 -6.26 -5.32 -12.59
N GLY A 46 -7.08 -5.39 -11.56
CA GLY A 46 -6.84 -6.28 -10.42
C GLY A 46 -5.95 -5.70 -9.32
N PHE A 47 -5.66 -4.41 -9.31
CA PHE A 47 -4.80 -3.76 -8.31
C PHE A 47 -5.30 -3.98 -6.89
N GLY A 48 -4.37 -4.31 -5.98
CA GLY A 48 -4.68 -4.54 -4.56
C GLY A 48 -4.77 -3.27 -3.74
N SER A 49 -4.28 -2.14 -4.26
CA SER A 49 -4.30 -0.85 -3.57
C SER A 49 -4.59 0.30 -4.54
N ILE A 50 -5.50 1.21 -4.15
CA ILE A 50 -5.92 2.37 -4.93
C ILE A 50 -5.87 3.60 -4.02
N GLU A 51 -5.27 4.70 -4.50
CA GLU A 51 -5.09 5.93 -3.73
C GLU A 51 -6.10 7.01 -4.12
N ALA A 52 -6.60 7.73 -3.11
CA ALA A 52 -7.43 8.91 -3.24
C ALA A 52 -6.88 10.03 -2.36
N ASP A 53 -6.41 11.12 -2.97
CA ASP A 53 -6.03 12.35 -2.27
C ASP A 53 -7.27 13.15 -1.92
N ILE A 54 -7.47 13.49 -0.65
CA ILE A 54 -8.67 14.16 -0.21
C ILE A 54 -8.41 15.50 0.48
N HIS A 55 -9.32 16.43 0.23
CA HIS A 55 -9.38 17.72 0.89
C HIS A 55 -10.75 17.92 1.55
N LEU A 56 -10.75 18.41 2.76
CA LEU A 56 -11.97 18.90 3.41
C LEU A 56 -12.21 20.36 3.01
N VAL A 57 -13.29 20.61 2.27
CA VAL A 57 -13.69 21.94 1.81
C VAL A 57 -15.18 22.13 2.07
N ASN A 58 -15.56 23.14 2.85
CA ASN A 58 -16.97 23.46 3.17
C ASN A 58 -17.81 22.25 3.62
N ASN A 59 -17.26 21.41 4.49
CA ASN A 59 -17.86 20.15 4.98
C ASN A 59 -18.07 19.05 3.89
N GLU A 60 -17.42 19.17 2.74
CA GLU A 60 -17.39 18.15 1.71
C GLU A 60 -15.98 17.56 1.58
N ILE A 61 -15.89 16.27 1.29
CA ILE A 61 -14.63 15.58 1.01
C ILE A 61 -14.44 15.52 -0.50
N LEU A 62 -13.62 16.45 -0.99
CA LEU A 62 -13.27 16.56 -2.41
C LEU A 62 -11.96 15.81 -2.70
N VAL A 63 -11.83 15.35 -3.95
CA VAL A 63 -10.67 14.58 -4.42
C VAL A 63 -9.85 15.39 -5.41
N GLY A 64 -8.53 15.40 -5.21
CA GLY A 64 -7.54 16.04 -6.08
C GLY A 64 -6.22 16.23 -5.37
N HIS A 65 -5.13 16.45 -6.12
CA HIS A 65 -3.80 16.64 -5.54
C HIS A 65 -3.68 18.00 -4.84
N ASP A 66 -3.94 19.06 -5.56
CA ASP A 66 -3.86 20.43 -5.06
C ASP A 66 -5.26 21.08 -4.97
N THR A 67 -5.39 22.11 -4.15
CA THR A 67 -6.65 22.86 -4.00
C THR A 67 -7.16 23.46 -5.31
N LYS A 68 -6.26 23.80 -6.24
CA LYS A 68 -6.61 24.34 -7.59
C LYS A 68 -7.26 23.29 -8.50
N ASP A 69 -7.06 22.00 -8.24
CA ASP A 69 -7.55 20.89 -9.06
C ASP A 69 -8.92 20.38 -8.59
N LEU A 70 -9.38 20.89 -7.43
CA LEU A 70 -10.63 20.44 -6.84
C LEU A 70 -11.84 20.88 -7.65
N LYS A 71 -12.77 19.95 -7.84
CA LYS A 71 -14.08 20.19 -8.48
C LYS A 71 -15.17 19.68 -7.54
N ALA A 72 -16.25 20.45 -7.41
CA ALA A 72 -17.38 20.08 -6.55
C ALA A 72 -18.01 18.73 -6.93
N SER A 73 -17.92 18.31 -8.20
CA SER A 73 -18.37 17.00 -8.66
C SER A 73 -17.49 15.84 -8.22
N ASN A 74 -16.22 16.13 -7.92
CA ASN A 74 -15.19 15.11 -7.63
C ASN A 74 -15.12 14.84 -6.13
N THR A 75 -16.19 14.31 -5.56
CA THR A 75 -16.23 13.90 -4.17
C THR A 75 -15.67 12.47 -4.01
N LEU A 76 -15.12 12.16 -2.83
CA LEU A 76 -14.70 10.79 -2.49
C LEU A 76 -15.86 9.80 -2.69
N GLU A 77 -17.06 10.22 -2.35
CA GLU A 77 -18.29 9.43 -2.51
C GLU A 77 -18.53 9.05 -3.97
N ASN A 78 -18.48 10.04 -4.88
CA ASN A 78 -18.80 9.80 -6.28
C ASN A 78 -17.71 9.01 -7.00
N LEU A 79 -16.42 9.31 -6.72
CA LEU A 79 -15.30 8.73 -7.46
C LEU A 79 -14.87 7.35 -6.93
N TYR A 80 -15.10 7.06 -5.62
CA TYR A 80 -14.58 5.84 -5.00
C TYR A 80 -15.64 5.02 -4.27
N LEU A 81 -16.44 5.62 -3.37
CA LEU A 81 -17.33 4.82 -2.52
C LEU A 81 -18.49 4.21 -3.30
N LYS A 82 -19.16 4.97 -4.17
CA LYS A 82 -20.23 4.45 -5.02
C LYS A 82 -19.75 3.41 -6.02
N PRO A 83 -18.64 3.63 -6.77
CA PRO A 83 -18.04 2.58 -7.58
C PRO A 83 -17.66 1.34 -6.78
N LEU A 84 -17.04 1.49 -5.62
CA LEU A 84 -16.65 0.36 -4.77
C LEU A 84 -17.86 -0.51 -4.38
N ILE A 85 -19.01 0.09 -4.07
CA ILE A 85 -20.24 -0.67 -3.80
C ILE A 85 -20.67 -1.49 -5.01
N ALA A 86 -20.60 -0.91 -6.20
CA ALA A 86 -21.00 -1.61 -7.43
C ALA A 86 -20.17 -2.88 -7.69
N TYR A 87 -18.90 -2.89 -7.23
CA TYR A 87 -17.98 -4.02 -7.35
C TYR A 87 -17.90 -4.90 -6.08
N ASN A 88 -18.58 -4.55 -5.01
CA ASN A 88 -18.43 -5.17 -3.68
C ASN A 88 -18.91 -6.63 -3.55
N GLN A 89 -19.24 -7.28 -4.65
CA GLN A 89 -19.65 -8.69 -4.70
C GLN A 89 -18.47 -9.65 -4.90
N THR A 90 -17.24 -9.15 -4.96
CA THR A 90 -16.05 -9.99 -5.17
C THR A 90 -15.32 -10.25 -3.85
N ASP A 91 -14.82 -11.48 -3.67
CA ASP A 91 -13.97 -11.87 -2.54
C ASP A 91 -12.55 -11.28 -2.62
N ARG A 92 -12.33 -10.35 -3.54
CA ARG A 92 -11.01 -9.75 -3.78
C ARG A 92 -10.64 -8.77 -2.67
N LYS A 93 -9.43 -8.89 -2.15
CA LYS A 93 -8.87 -7.93 -1.20
C LYS A 93 -8.56 -6.61 -1.91
N LEU A 94 -8.96 -5.50 -1.31
CA LEU A 94 -8.68 -4.15 -1.80
C LEU A 94 -8.33 -3.24 -0.63
N GLN A 95 -7.26 -2.49 -0.78
CA GLN A 95 -6.91 -1.37 0.05
C GLN A 95 -7.32 -0.07 -0.66
N LEU A 96 -8.22 0.72 -0.06
CA LEU A 96 -8.44 2.11 -0.44
C LEU A 96 -7.57 2.98 0.48
N LEU A 97 -6.47 3.50 -0.06
CA LEU A 97 -5.57 4.39 0.65
C LEU A 97 -6.07 5.82 0.45
N ILE A 98 -6.42 6.47 1.54
CA ILE A 98 -6.96 7.83 1.56
C ILE A 98 -5.90 8.77 2.12
N ASP A 99 -5.29 9.55 1.24
CA ASP A 99 -4.26 10.53 1.59
C ASP A 99 -4.90 11.87 1.93
N ILE A 100 -4.84 12.25 3.20
CA ILE A 100 -5.44 13.47 3.72
C ILE A 100 -4.49 14.65 3.46
N LYS A 101 -4.94 15.64 2.67
CA LYS A 101 -4.17 16.85 2.34
C LYS A 101 -4.49 18.04 3.27
N THR A 102 -5.60 18.01 4.00
CA THR A 102 -6.06 19.04 4.93
C THR A 102 -5.77 18.69 6.39
N GLU A 103 -6.32 19.42 7.37
CA GLU A 103 -6.11 19.13 8.79
C GLU A 103 -6.62 17.73 9.15
N ALA A 104 -5.75 16.97 9.80
CA ALA A 104 -5.92 15.52 10.01
C ALA A 104 -7.20 15.15 10.76
N LYS A 105 -7.38 15.69 11.95
CA LYS A 105 -8.44 15.26 12.88
C LYS A 105 -9.83 15.62 12.37
N THR A 106 -10.02 16.87 11.89
CA THR A 106 -11.31 17.33 11.38
C THR A 106 -11.70 16.54 10.13
N THR A 107 -10.74 16.37 9.21
CA THR A 107 -10.98 15.62 7.96
C THR A 107 -11.29 14.16 8.24
N LEU A 108 -10.51 13.49 9.09
CA LEU A 108 -10.74 12.09 9.44
C LEU A 108 -12.08 11.89 10.18
N ASN A 109 -12.47 12.80 11.07
CA ASN A 109 -13.76 12.73 11.74
C ASN A 109 -14.93 12.81 10.73
N LEU A 110 -14.86 13.73 9.77
CA LEU A 110 -15.89 13.83 8.74
C LEU A 110 -15.87 12.60 7.80
N LEU A 111 -14.69 12.08 7.47
CA LEU A 111 -14.54 10.85 6.69
C LEU A 111 -15.22 9.66 7.40
N VAL A 112 -15.05 9.52 8.72
CA VAL A 112 -15.72 8.47 9.50
C VAL A 112 -17.24 8.61 9.44
N VAL A 113 -17.77 9.84 9.55
CA VAL A 113 -19.21 10.11 9.39
C VAL A 113 -19.70 9.74 7.99
N LEU A 114 -18.94 10.09 6.96
CA LEU A 114 -19.25 9.71 5.58
C LEU A 114 -19.25 8.18 5.40
N LEU A 115 -18.19 7.50 5.84
CA LEU A 115 -18.05 6.04 5.74
C LEU A 115 -19.14 5.28 6.51
N GLY A 116 -19.66 5.85 7.59
CA GLY A 116 -20.79 5.29 8.35
C GLY A 116 -22.08 5.13 7.52
N LYS A 117 -22.23 5.87 6.41
CA LYS A 117 -23.33 5.71 5.46
C LYS A 117 -23.18 4.50 4.54
N TYR A 118 -22.00 3.84 4.57
CA TYR A 118 -21.61 2.76 3.67
C TYR A 118 -21.27 1.46 4.40
N PRO A 119 -22.22 0.85 5.13
CA PRO A 119 -21.96 -0.37 5.91
C PRO A 119 -21.50 -1.56 5.05
N SER A 120 -21.87 -1.60 3.76
CA SER A 120 -21.39 -2.61 2.83
C SER A 120 -19.86 -2.51 2.56
N ILE A 121 -19.27 -1.34 2.73
CA ILE A 121 -17.82 -1.12 2.65
C ILE A 121 -17.17 -1.38 4.02
N THR A 122 -17.69 -0.71 5.07
CA THR A 122 -17.06 -0.74 6.40
C THR A 122 -17.11 -2.10 7.09
N ASN A 123 -18.10 -2.94 6.76
CA ASN A 123 -18.21 -4.31 7.27
C ASN A 123 -17.55 -5.36 6.35
N ASN A 124 -17.06 -4.97 5.17
CA ASN A 124 -16.40 -5.90 4.27
C ASN A 124 -14.97 -6.18 4.71
N LYS A 125 -14.69 -7.42 5.13
CA LYS A 125 -13.36 -7.87 5.61
C LYS A 125 -12.29 -7.83 4.51
N ASN A 126 -12.68 -7.80 3.25
CA ASN A 126 -11.78 -7.74 2.10
C ASN A 126 -11.43 -6.31 1.72
N VAL A 127 -12.10 -5.29 2.29
CA VAL A 127 -11.81 -3.87 2.05
C VAL A 127 -11.10 -3.28 3.26
N LYS A 128 -9.93 -2.69 3.05
CA LYS A 128 -9.22 -1.90 4.06
C LYS A 128 -9.29 -0.42 3.69
N ILE A 129 -9.78 0.41 4.61
CA ILE A 129 -9.67 1.87 4.50
C ILE A 129 -8.43 2.30 5.25
N VAL A 130 -7.43 2.78 4.53
CA VAL A 130 -6.11 3.14 5.09
C VAL A 130 -5.90 4.64 4.98
N ILE A 131 -5.63 5.29 6.09
CA ILE A 131 -5.39 6.73 6.18
C ILE A 131 -3.89 7.01 6.03
N SER A 132 -3.55 7.87 5.09
CA SER A 132 -2.21 8.38 4.80
C SER A 132 -2.18 9.91 4.79
N GLY A 133 -1.04 10.50 4.42
CA GLY A 133 -0.84 11.95 4.36
C GLY A 133 -0.84 12.59 5.76
N ASN A 134 -1.65 13.62 5.93
CA ASN A 134 -1.87 14.23 7.24
C ASN A 134 -2.70 13.29 8.12
N THR A 135 -2.05 12.51 8.97
CA THR A 135 -2.72 11.56 9.85
C THR A 135 -2.62 11.98 11.33
N VAL A 136 -3.49 11.40 12.15
CA VAL A 136 -3.47 11.63 13.60
C VAL A 136 -2.30 10.89 14.26
N ALA A 137 -1.88 11.36 15.44
CA ALA A 137 -0.83 10.68 16.21
C ALA A 137 -1.24 9.23 16.56
N PRO A 138 -0.28 8.26 16.62
CA PRO A 138 -0.58 6.86 16.91
C PRO A 138 -1.34 6.62 18.22
N ALA A 139 -1.18 7.49 19.20
CA ALA A 139 -1.93 7.44 20.45
C ALA A 139 -3.45 7.58 20.27
N LEU A 140 -3.90 8.11 19.14
CA LEU A 140 -5.31 8.30 18.81
C LEU A 140 -5.89 7.21 17.89
N PHE A 141 -5.08 6.25 17.40
CA PHE A 141 -5.55 5.24 16.46
C PHE A 141 -6.76 4.43 16.96
N ASP A 142 -6.77 4.12 18.25
CA ASP A 142 -7.85 3.35 18.88
C ASP A 142 -9.14 4.15 19.12
N SER A 143 -9.10 5.47 19.00
CA SER A 143 -10.31 6.31 19.10
C SER A 143 -11.15 6.28 17.81
N TYR A 144 -10.63 5.68 16.75
CA TYR A 144 -11.32 5.54 15.47
C TYR A 144 -11.90 4.14 15.29
N PRO A 145 -12.97 3.98 14.47
CA PRO A 145 -13.60 2.69 14.23
C PRO A 145 -12.63 1.62 13.74
N TYR A 146 -12.93 0.36 13.99
CA TYR A 146 -12.08 -0.80 13.67
C TYR A 146 -11.74 -0.94 12.18
N TYR A 147 -12.57 -0.42 11.28
CA TYR A 147 -12.37 -0.46 9.84
C TYR A 147 -11.40 0.60 9.32
N ILE A 148 -10.98 1.56 10.16
CA ILE A 148 -9.94 2.54 9.84
C ILE A 148 -8.57 1.96 10.18
N TRP A 149 -7.70 1.94 9.20
CA TRP A 149 -6.30 1.57 9.31
C TRP A 149 -5.42 2.76 9.02
N PHE A 150 -4.14 2.68 9.32
CA PHE A 150 -3.20 3.78 9.14
C PHE A 150 -1.99 3.34 8.32
N ASP A 151 -1.52 4.23 7.47
CA ASP A 151 -0.23 4.13 6.81
C ASP A 151 0.86 4.56 7.78
N GLY A 152 1.71 3.62 8.16
CA GLY A 152 2.75 3.83 9.16
C GLY A 152 4.07 4.33 8.58
N ARG A 153 4.99 4.66 9.47
CA ARG A 153 6.39 5.02 9.16
C ARG A 153 7.33 4.21 10.04
N LEU A 154 8.42 3.68 9.47
CA LEU A 154 9.41 2.91 10.24
C LEU A 154 10.11 3.75 11.32
N SER A 155 10.18 5.06 11.13
CA SER A 155 10.75 6.00 12.11
C SER A 155 9.91 6.20 13.37
N ILE A 156 8.68 5.67 13.41
CA ILE A 156 7.77 5.80 14.56
C ILE A 156 7.82 4.51 15.38
N GLN A 157 8.06 4.65 16.67
CA GLN A 157 7.93 3.54 17.61
C GLN A 157 6.45 3.32 17.96
N TYR A 158 5.92 2.18 17.52
CA TYR A 158 4.55 1.76 17.84
C TYR A 158 4.56 0.76 19.01
N ASN A 159 3.67 0.92 19.97
CA ASN A 159 3.36 -0.19 20.87
C ASN A 159 2.53 -1.27 20.10
N PRO A 160 2.39 -2.50 20.64
CA PRO A 160 1.68 -3.58 19.94
C PRO A 160 0.25 -3.22 19.50
N LYS A 161 -0.47 -2.45 20.32
CA LYS A 161 -1.85 -2.03 20.02
C LYS A 161 -1.90 -1.01 18.87
N GLN A 162 -0.99 -0.04 18.88
CA GLN A 162 -0.85 0.92 17.77
C GLN A 162 -0.43 0.22 16.47
N LEU A 163 0.57 -0.68 16.56
CA LEU A 163 1.04 -1.44 15.40
C LEU A 163 -0.08 -2.32 14.80
N SER A 164 -0.99 -2.87 15.61
CA SER A 164 -2.13 -3.62 15.11
C SER A 164 -3.09 -2.81 14.25
N ARG A 165 -3.06 -1.45 14.35
CA ARG A 165 -3.86 -0.53 13.54
C ARG A 165 -3.11 -0.02 12.29
N VAL A 166 -1.82 -0.36 12.13
CA VAL A 166 -1.02 -0.03 10.95
C VAL A 166 -1.26 -1.10 9.87
N ALA A 167 -1.69 -0.67 8.68
CA ALA A 167 -1.97 -1.55 7.55
C ALA A 167 -0.72 -1.90 6.75
N LEU A 168 0.14 -0.91 6.55
CA LEU A 168 1.41 -0.99 5.82
C LEU A 168 2.37 0.07 6.36
N ILE A 169 3.62 -0.02 5.97
CA ILE A 169 4.62 1.04 6.14
C ILE A 169 4.92 1.64 4.77
N SER A 170 4.86 2.96 4.65
CA SER A 170 5.31 3.67 3.44
C SER A 170 6.49 4.58 3.74
N GLU A 171 7.38 4.77 2.75
CA GLU A 171 8.46 5.74 2.85
C GLU A 171 8.80 6.32 1.47
N ASP A 172 9.42 7.49 1.46
CA ASP A 172 10.02 8.09 0.28
C ASP A 172 11.18 7.23 -0.23
N TYR A 173 11.07 6.77 -1.48
CA TYR A 173 12.09 5.95 -2.12
C TYR A 173 13.49 6.60 -2.06
N TYR A 174 13.58 7.90 -2.38
CA TYR A 174 14.87 8.60 -2.39
C TYR A 174 15.46 8.74 -0.98
N LYS A 175 14.63 8.88 0.04
CA LYS A 175 15.09 8.88 1.43
C LYS A 175 15.66 7.51 1.81
N VAL A 176 15.00 6.44 1.39
CA VAL A 176 15.45 5.06 1.67
C VAL A 176 16.80 4.78 1.02
N ILE A 177 17.02 5.15 -0.24
CA ILE A 177 18.28 4.92 -0.95
C ILE A 177 19.37 5.96 -0.65
N GLY A 178 19.08 7.01 0.12
CA GLY A 178 20.02 8.08 0.50
C GLY A 178 20.11 9.23 -0.49
N TYR A 179 18.97 9.61 -1.10
CA TYR A 179 18.84 10.77 -2.02
C TYR A 179 19.74 10.74 -3.26
N LYS A 180 20.04 9.57 -3.78
CA LYS A 180 20.77 9.41 -5.03
C LYS A 180 19.82 9.30 -6.22
N PHE A 181 19.98 10.18 -7.19
CA PHE A 181 19.15 10.22 -8.41
C PHE A 181 19.78 9.45 -9.59
N MET A 182 20.64 8.46 -9.29
CA MET A 182 21.31 7.65 -10.32
C MET A 182 20.56 6.34 -10.55
N TRP A 183 20.45 5.96 -11.81
CA TRP A 183 19.98 4.66 -12.22
C TRP A 183 20.91 4.08 -13.30
N PRO A 184 21.40 2.86 -13.19
CA PRO A 184 21.16 1.90 -12.08
C PRO A 184 21.78 2.35 -10.76
N LEU A 185 21.23 1.84 -9.64
CA LEU A 185 21.72 2.15 -8.31
C LEU A 185 23.07 1.49 -8.02
N ASP A 186 23.87 2.13 -7.17
CA ASP A 186 25.06 1.50 -6.60
C ASP A 186 24.70 0.47 -5.50
N SER A 187 25.64 -0.41 -5.16
CA SER A 187 25.43 -1.46 -4.18
C SER A 187 25.04 -0.92 -2.81
N VAL A 188 25.59 0.22 -2.40
CA VAL A 188 25.29 0.85 -1.10
C VAL A 188 23.81 1.28 -1.02
N SER A 189 23.29 1.85 -2.09
CA SER A 189 21.87 2.25 -2.17
C SER A 189 20.94 1.04 -2.19
N ILE A 190 21.32 -0.02 -2.89
CA ILE A 190 20.60 -1.30 -2.91
C ILE A 190 20.56 -1.92 -1.52
N ASP A 191 21.68 -1.97 -0.82
CA ASP A 191 21.77 -2.56 0.53
C ASP A 191 20.90 -1.77 1.53
N LYS A 192 20.89 -0.43 1.44
CA LYS A 192 20.00 0.42 2.26
C LYS A 192 18.53 0.10 2.02
N ALA A 193 18.13 -0.03 0.75
CA ALA A 193 16.75 -0.34 0.39
C ALA A 193 16.33 -1.71 0.94
N LYS A 194 17.16 -2.74 0.74
CA LYS A 194 16.89 -4.09 1.26
C LYS A 194 16.83 -4.10 2.79
N GLN A 195 17.77 -3.45 3.47
CA GLN A 195 17.76 -3.35 4.93
C GLN A 195 16.49 -2.66 5.45
N PHE A 196 16.03 -1.61 4.78
CA PHE A 196 14.78 -0.92 5.15
C PHE A 196 13.58 -1.85 4.99
N ILE A 197 13.47 -2.55 3.85
CA ILE A 197 12.39 -3.49 3.55
C ILE A 197 12.37 -4.64 4.57
N ASP A 198 13.54 -5.22 4.87
CA ASP A 198 13.67 -6.28 5.87
C ASP A 198 13.19 -5.83 7.27
N GLN A 199 13.53 -4.61 7.69
CA GLN A 199 13.06 -4.05 8.96
C GLN A 199 11.53 -3.89 8.98
N VAL A 200 10.91 -3.49 7.87
CA VAL A 200 9.45 -3.41 7.77
C VAL A 200 8.82 -4.80 7.84
N HIS A 201 9.38 -5.77 7.14
CA HIS A 201 8.89 -7.15 7.17
C HIS A 201 9.06 -7.81 8.55
N GLN A 202 10.11 -7.46 9.32
CA GLN A 202 10.27 -7.90 10.71
C GLN A 202 9.16 -7.39 11.63
N LEU A 203 8.51 -6.25 11.30
CA LEU A 203 7.30 -5.78 11.99
C LEU A 203 6.04 -6.52 11.55
N GLY A 204 6.13 -7.45 10.59
CA GLY A 204 5.00 -8.15 9.99
C GLY A 204 4.10 -7.22 9.15
N LYS A 205 4.68 -6.18 8.53
CA LYS A 205 3.93 -5.20 7.72
C LYS A 205 4.35 -5.22 6.26
N PRO A 206 3.39 -5.03 5.34
CA PRO A 206 3.72 -4.74 3.94
C PRO A 206 4.40 -3.39 3.79
N ILE A 207 5.19 -3.24 2.71
CA ILE A 207 5.89 -2.00 2.36
C ILE A 207 5.41 -1.41 1.04
N ARG A 208 5.32 -0.06 0.99
CA ARG A 208 5.17 0.75 -0.22
C ARG A 208 6.26 1.82 -0.25
N LEU A 209 6.91 1.99 -1.41
CA LEU A 209 7.85 3.08 -1.67
C LEU A 209 7.20 4.08 -2.63
N TRP A 210 6.91 5.30 -2.14
CA TRP A 210 6.38 6.39 -2.96
C TRP A 210 7.51 7.25 -3.55
N ALA A 211 7.19 8.14 -4.48
CA ALA A 211 8.15 8.91 -5.28
C ALA A 211 9.20 8.05 -6.01
N SER A 212 8.92 6.79 -6.22
CA SER A 212 9.84 5.84 -6.87
C SER A 212 9.80 5.99 -8.40
N PRO A 213 10.88 5.59 -9.11
CA PRO A 213 10.87 5.55 -10.58
C PRO A 213 9.77 4.62 -11.09
N ASP A 214 8.92 5.12 -12.01
CA ASP A 214 7.77 4.41 -12.56
C ASP A 214 8.08 3.89 -13.97
N LYS A 215 8.83 2.78 -14.03
CA LYS A 215 9.30 2.14 -15.26
C LYS A 215 9.67 0.67 -15.05
N PRO A 216 9.68 -0.16 -16.12
CA PRO A 216 9.91 -1.61 -16.03
C PRO A 216 11.12 -2.04 -15.20
N ASP A 217 12.31 -1.47 -15.47
CA ASP A 217 13.53 -1.85 -14.74
C ASP A 217 13.41 -1.59 -13.22
N ALA A 218 12.68 -0.53 -12.83
CA ALA A 218 12.47 -0.21 -11.43
C ALA A 218 11.42 -1.15 -10.80
N TRP A 219 10.35 -1.46 -11.52
CA TRP A 219 9.34 -2.42 -11.06
C TRP A 219 9.95 -3.80 -10.81
N GLU A 220 10.79 -4.27 -11.75
CA GLU A 220 11.54 -5.52 -11.58
C GLU A 220 12.42 -5.48 -10.33
N GLN A 221 13.17 -4.39 -10.15
CA GLN A 221 14.02 -4.21 -8.99
C GLN A 221 13.22 -4.23 -7.67
N PHE A 222 12.03 -3.62 -7.64
CA PHE A 222 11.15 -3.63 -6.46
C PHE A 222 10.61 -5.03 -6.18
N MET A 223 10.28 -5.80 -7.20
CA MET A 223 9.92 -7.21 -7.06
C MET A 223 11.07 -8.03 -6.46
N GLN A 224 12.29 -7.85 -6.96
CA GLN A 224 13.48 -8.51 -6.43
C GLN A 224 13.80 -8.15 -4.97
N TRP A 225 13.43 -6.93 -4.55
CA TRP A 225 13.60 -6.49 -3.16
C TRP A 225 12.48 -6.91 -2.23
N GLY A 226 11.37 -7.42 -2.75
CA GLY A 226 10.22 -7.82 -1.94
C GLY A 226 9.30 -6.65 -1.56
N VAL A 227 9.22 -5.58 -2.36
CA VAL A 227 8.26 -4.49 -2.13
C VAL A 227 6.85 -4.99 -2.35
N ASP A 228 5.98 -4.91 -1.34
CA ASP A 228 4.64 -5.51 -1.38
C ASP A 228 3.65 -4.75 -2.26
N PHE A 229 3.76 -3.40 -2.29
CA PHE A 229 2.92 -2.55 -3.13
C PHE A 229 3.79 -1.68 -4.05
N ILE A 230 3.85 -2.06 -5.32
CA ILE A 230 4.58 -1.31 -6.36
C ILE A 230 3.75 -0.10 -6.76
N ASN A 231 4.29 1.09 -6.52
CA ASN A 231 3.65 2.38 -6.76
C ASN A 231 3.73 2.74 -8.25
N THR A 232 2.61 3.12 -8.87
CA THR A 232 2.57 3.51 -10.29
C THR A 232 1.47 4.51 -10.61
N ASP A 233 1.74 5.42 -11.55
CA ASP A 233 0.76 6.22 -12.28
C ASP A 233 0.37 5.56 -13.62
N LYS A 234 1.06 4.47 -14.00
CA LYS A 234 0.95 3.76 -15.28
C LYS A 234 0.24 2.42 -15.11
N ILE A 235 -1.04 2.47 -14.73
CA ILE A 235 -1.82 1.29 -14.31
C ILE A 235 -1.73 0.15 -15.32
N LYS A 236 -2.01 0.43 -16.61
CA LYS A 236 -2.05 -0.60 -17.64
C LYS A 236 -0.67 -1.18 -17.93
N GLU A 237 0.36 -0.32 -17.97
CA GLU A 237 1.74 -0.75 -18.24
C GLU A 237 2.27 -1.67 -17.13
N LEU A 238 2.03 -1.32 -15.85
CA LEU A 238 2.44 -2.18 -14.73
C LEU A 238 1.65 -3.49 -14.71
N ALA A 239 0.35 -3.46 -14.98
CA ALA A 239 -0.47 -4.68 -15.04
C ALA A 239 0.06 -5.65 -16.11
N ASP A 240 0.32 -5.15 -17.33
CA ASP A 240 0.87 -5.96 -18.44
C ASP A 240 2.28 -6.46 -18.11
N PHE A 241 3.11 -5.64 -17.46
CA PHE A 241 4.46 -6.03 -17.02
C PHE A 241 4.40 -7.20 -16.02
N ILE A 242 3.54 -7.12 -15.00
CA ILE A 242 3.37 -8.18 -14.00
C ILE A 242 2.95 -9.50 -14.67
N VAL A 243 1.93 -9.47 -15.54
CA VAL A 243 1.46 -10.66 -16.26
C VAL A 243 2.56 -11.27 -17.14
N HIS A 244 3.41 -10.44 -17.76
CA HIS A 244 4.55 -10.93 -18.54
C HIS A 244 5.62 -11.57 -17.66
N HIS A 245 5.92 -10.96 -16.52
CA HIS A 245 6.89 -11.47 -15.56
C HIS A 245 6.47 -12.79 -14.92
N GLU A 246 5.20 -13.00 -14.62
CA GLU A 246 4.67 -14.28 -14.15
C GLU A 246 4.90 -15.43 -15.15
N LYS A 247 4.76 -15.14 -16.45
CA LYS A 247 4.95 -16.14 -17.52
C LYS A 247 6.41 -16.44 -17.83
N ASN A 248 7.29 -15.52 -17.55
CA ASN A 248 8.74 -15.57 -17.85
C ASN A 248 9.53 -15.06 -16.65
N PRO A 249 9.56 -15.82 -15.51
CA PRO A 249 10.32 -15.39 -14.35
C PRO A 249 11.80 -15.31 -14.72
N ILE A 250 12.40 -14.16 -14.48
CA ILE A 250 13.83 -13.96 -14.68
C ILE A 250 14.54 -14.69 -13.54
N SER A 251 15.35 -15.69 -13.92
CA SER A 251 16.14 -16.57 -13.03
C SER A 251 17.32 -15.84 -12.39
#